data_f39cbdf0af7527439afc5eedf77e8571
#
_entry.id   f39cbdf0af7527439afc5eedf77e8571
#
_cell.length_a   1.000
_cell.length_b   1.000
_cell.length_c   1.000
_cell.angle_alpha   90.00
_cell.angle_beta   90.00
_cell.angle_gamma   90.00
#
_symmetry.space_group_name_H-M   'P 1'
#
loop_
_entity.id
_entity.type
_entity.pdbx_description
1 polymer ?
#
loop_
_entity_poly.entity_id
_entity_poly.type
_entity_poly.pdbx_seq_one_letter_code
_entity_poly.pdbx_strand_id
1 'polypeptide(L)'
;MKLLVSAMEPSANKYLAILSEYMNDVELIGIGQKEVVPSSIYDASDFAIMGFSSILPKILFFRRALNEMAVLSQDADGVLLIDAPAFNLRLAKKIKELNPKTKIFYYILPKIWAWGEKRKASIEACTDYQISIFPFERDYYTNPMYLGNPLVDEYPQTQTNFAQNKYIAFMPGSRKKEITTLLPLFKQIKKRLNMPTIVVIPKHFTDEYVQEVYGDLSEFVVSYDTKEALQKSQFAFICSGTATLEASLMGIAFLLVYQMSKLDTIIISTIYKKKMQKLRYIGLANIIANFAHEPAIHPEFINPKDYEPILEAYYNFDYTAYTASLGRLRELLANKNSSQTQPSLQALATQIQALL
;
A
#
# COMPACT_ATOMS: atom_id res chain seq x y z
N MET A 1 -21.49 8.59 18.94
CA MET A 1 -20.39 7.65 19.17
C MET A 1 -19.07 8.36 18.91
N LYS A 2 -18.06 8.12 19.74
CA LYS A 2 -16.74 8.75 19.59
C LYS A 2 -15.68 7.68 19.30
N LEU A 3 -14.95 7.81 18.20
CA LEU A 3 -13.94 6.85 17.75
C LEU A 3 -12.56 7.51 17.73
N LEU A 4 -11.62 6.98 18.53
CA LEU A 4 -10.21 7.37 18.43
C LEU A 4 -9.60 6.73 17.18
N VAL A 5 -9.02 7.55 16.32
CA VAL A 5 -8.38 7.08 15.09
C VAL A 5 -6.90 7.38 15.06
N SER A 6 -6.12 6.50 14.42
CA SER A 6 -4.71 6.75 14.12
C SER A 6 -4.43 6.41 12.66
N ALA A 7 -4.42 7.44 11.81
CA ALA A 7 -4.19 7.39 10.38
C ALA A 7 -3.01 8.30 10.00
N MET A 8 -1.79 7.78 10.12
CA MET A 8 -0.55 8.56 9.93
C MET A 8 -0.09 8.63 8.47
N GLU A 9 -0.43 7.62 7.67
CA GLU A 9 0.00 7.51 6.28
C GLU A 9 -1.03 8.17 5.33
N PRO A 10 -0.61 8.72 4.16
CA PRO A 10 -1.56 9.29 3.18
C PRO A 10 -2.63 8.30 2.73
N SER A 11 -2.26 7.03 2.52
CA SER A 11 -3.20 5.96 2.17
C SER A 11 -4.21 5.67 3.28
N ALA A 12 -3.77 5.71 4.54
CA ALA A 12 -4.63 5.52 5.70
C ALA A 12 -5.68 6.64 5.81
N ASN A 13 -5.28 7.90 5.58
CA ASN A 13 -6.20 9.04 5.57
C ASN A 13 -7.21 8.97 4.44
N LYS A 14 -6.78 8.53 3.24
CA LYS A 14 -7.69 8.29 2.11
C LYS A 14 -8.77 7.28 2.47
N TYR A 15 -8.41 6.15 3.07
CA TYR A 15 -9.39 5.15 3.49
C TYR A 15 -10.25 5.64 4.64
N LEU A 16 -9.68 6.39 5.58
CA LEU A 16 -10.44 6.98 6.69
C LEU A 16 -11.47 8.00 6.19
N ALA A 17 -11.13 8.81 5.18
CA ALA A 17 -12.07 9.76 4.56
C ALA A 17 -13.29 9.03 3.97
N ILE A 18 -13.06 7.99 3.16
CA ILE A 18 -14.15 7.19 2.58
C ILE A 18 -14.94 6.45 3.67
N LEU A 19 -14.25 5.90 4.67
CA LEU A 19 -14.89 5.21 5.80
C LEU A 19 -15.81 6.15 6.58
N SER A 20 -15.39 7.39 6.80
CA SER A 20 -16.18 8.40 7.54
C SER A 20 -17.52 8.74 6.85
N GLU A 21 -17.59 8.63 5.52
CA GLU A 21 -18.84 8.83 4.76
C GLU A 21 -19.91 7.78 5.09
N TYR A 22 -19.49 6.60 5.56
CA TYR A 22 -20.40 5.52 5.99
C TYR A 22 -20.65 5.49 7.50
N MET A 23 -20.00 6.38 8.28
CA MET A 23 -20.12 6.45 9.74
C MET A 23 -20.94 7.66 10.16
N ASN A 24 -22.27 7.55 10.06
CA ASN A 24 -23.17 8.58 10.57
C ASN A 24 -23.07 8.69 12.09
N ASP A 25 -23.11 9.92 12.63
CA ASP A 25 -23.11 10.24 14.07
C ASP A 25 -21.88 9.72 14.83
N VAL A 26 -20.73 9.61 14.15
CA VAL A 26 -19.45 9.25 14.75
C VAL A 26 -18.50 10.44 14.75
N GLU A 27 -18.12 10.89 15.94
CA GLU A 27 -17.05 11.87 16.11
C GLU A 27 -15.70 11.17 16.02
N LEU A 28 -14.85 11.57 15.05
CA LEU A 28 -13.47 11.09 14.91
C LEU A 28 -12.53 12.02 15.69
N ILE A 29 -11.69 11.43 16.54
CA ILE A 29 -10.66 12.15 17.32
C ILE A 29 -9.30 11.45 17.15
N GLY A 30 -8.19 12.14 17.39
CA GLY A 30 -6.87 11.52 17.46
C GLY A 30 -5.89 12.01 16.39
N ILE A 31 -5.38 11.11 15.54
CA ILE A 31 -4.39 11.42 14.48
C ILE A 31 -5.03 11.20 13.11
N GLY A 32 -5.00 12.24 12.29
CA GLY A 32 -5.43 12.20 10.89
C GLY A 32 -5.27 13.57 10.23
N GLN A 33 -5.52 13.65 8.93
CA GLN A 33 -5.63 14.94 8.24
C GLN A 33 -6.82 15.72 8.80
N LYS A 34 -6.67 17.02 9.04
CA LYS A 34 -7.69 17.88 9.65
C LYS A 34 -9.00 17.93 8.86
N GLU A 35 -8.92 17.74 7.55
CA GLU A 35 -10.08 17.65 6.66
C GLU A 35 -10.95 16.42 6.94
N VAL A 36 -10.34 15.35 7.45
CA VAL A 36 -11.01 14.07 7.76
C VAL A 36 -11.31 13.93 9.24
N VAL A 37 -10.42 14.42 10.09
CA VAL A 37 -10.51 14.39 11.56
C VAL A 37 -10.43 15.81 12.10
N PRO A 38 -11.52 16.59 12.07
CA PRO A 38 -11.51 17.99 12.52
C PRO A 38 -11.03 18.17 13.97
N SER A 39 -11.33 17.20 14.83
CA SER A 39 -10.89 17.15 16.24
C SER A 39 -9.55 16.40 16.41
N SER A 40 -8.68 16.39 15.38
CA SER A 40 -7.36 15.78 15.50
C SER A 40 -6.47 16.56 16.47
N ILE A 41 -5.79 15.84 17.35
CA ILE A 41 -4.76 16.45 18.23
C ILE A 41 -3.39 16.52 17.55
N TYR A 42 -3.19 15.74 16.49
CA TYR A 42 -2.03 15.75 15.62
C TYR A 42 -2.47 15.61 14.17
N ASP A 43 -1.89 16.43 13.29
CA ASP A 43 -2.04 16.24 11.85
C ASP A 43 -1.13 15.10 11.36
N ALA A 44 -1.58 14.34 10.37
CA ALA A 44 -0.78 13.26 9.79
C ALA A 44 0.56 13.77 9.21
N SER A 45 0.61 15.00 8.70
CA SER A 45 1.83 15.63 8.18
C SER A 45 2.92 15.86 9.24
N ASP A 46 2.54 16.03 10.52
CA ASP A 46 3.50 16.21 11.62
C ASP A 46 4.47 15.01 11.71
N PHE A 47 3.98 13.81 11.40
CA PHE A 47 4.79 12.58 11.41
C PHE A 47 5.65 12.43 10.16
N ALA A 48 5.22 12.94 9.02
CA ALA A 48 5.96 12.91 7.75
C ALA A 48 7.16 13.88 7.76
N ILE A 49 6.94 15.12 8.21
CA ILE A 49 7.96 16.19 8.27
C ILE A 49 9.14 15.80 9.17
N MET A 50 8.88 15.06 10.22
CA MET A 50 9.91 14.56 11.14
C MET A 50 10.88 13.54 10.49
N GLY A 51 10.67 13.14 9.24
CA GLY A 51 11.53 12.20 8.51
C GLY A 51 13.00 12.65 8.37
N PHE A 52 13.30 13.94 8.31
CA PHE A 52 14.63 14.49 7.98
C PHE A 52 15.38 15.18 9.11
N SER A 53 14.80 15.33 10.31
CA SER A 53 15.41 16.00 11.46
C SER A 53 16.19 15.03 12.38
N SER A 54 16.91 15.56 13.38
CA SER A 54 17.69 14.78 14.36
C SER A 54 16.84 13.74 15.11
N ILE A 55 17.45 12.61 15.49
CA ILE A 55 16.76 11.43 16.06
C ILE A 55 16.10 11.74 17.42
N LEU A 56 16.73 12.55 18.27
CA LEU A 56 16.28 12.78 19.64
C LEU A 56 14.93 13.53 19.76
N PRO A 57 14.70 14.65 19.05
CA PRO A 57 13.39 15.31 19.03
C PRO A 57 12.27 14.40 18.54
N LYS A 58 12.56 13.52 17.57
CA LYS A 58 11.58 12.55 17.06
C LYS A 58 11.13 11.58 18.15
N ILE A 59 12.06 11.01 18.91
CA ILE A 59 11.73 10.05 19.97
C ILE A 59 10.84 10.72 21.02
N LEU A 60 11.14 11.95 21.41
CA LEU A 60 10.37 12.69 22.40
C LEU A 60 8.96 13.01 21.86
N PHE A 61 8.84 13.46 20.61
CA PHE A 61 7.56 13.72 19.96
C PHE A 61 6.70 12.44 19.89
N PHE A 62 7.27 11.34 19.41
CA PHE A 62 6.55 10.06 19.34
C PHE A 62 6.08 9.55 20.71
N ARG A 63 6.93 9.70 21.75
CA ARG A 63 6.55 9.33 23.13
C ARG A 63 5.42 10.21 23.66
N ARG A 64 5.47 11.51 23.37
CA ARG A 64 4.42 12.46 23.75
C ARG A 64 3.11 12.09 23.04
N ALA A 65 3.12 11.94 21.72
CA ALA A 65 1.95 11.56 20.95
C ALA A 65 1.33 10.22 21.41
N LEU A 66 2.18 9.21 21.71
CA LEU A 66 1.70 7.93 22.27
C LEU A 66 0.99 8.13 23.63
N ASN A 67 1.51 9.00 24.51
CA ASN A 67 0.91 9.25 25.81
C ASN A 67 -0.43 9.97 25.68
N GLU A 68 -0.46 11.05 24.89
CA GLU A 68 -1.67 11.86 24.71
C GLU A 68 -2.77 11.06 24.01
N MET A 69 -2.44 10.27 22.98
CA MET A 69 -3.40 9.39 22.31
C MET A 69 -3.93 8.29 23.26
N ALA A 70 -3.08 7.73 24.12
CA ALA A 70 -3.50 6.71 25.06
C ALA A 70 -4.43 7.29 26.14
N VAL A 71 -4.20 8.53 26.61
CA VAL A 71 -5.12 9.23 27.52
C VAL A 71 -6.44 9.55 26.81
N LEU A 72 -6.36 10.08 25.59
CA LEU A 72 -7.55 10.44 24.79
C LEU A 72 -8.44 9.22 24.50
N SER A 73 -7.89 8.01 24.47
CA SER A 73 -8.66 6.78 24.26
C SER A 73 -9.66 6.46 25.40
N GLN A 74 -9.50 7.08 26.57
CA GLN A 74 -10.42 6.90 27.69
C GLN A 74 -11.78 7.59 27.48
N ASP A 75 -11.80 8.61 26.60
CA ASP A 75 -13.00 9.36 26.22
C ASP A 75 -13.65 8.82 24.93
N ALA A 76 -13.15 7.71 24.40
CA ALA A 76 -13.65 7.10 23.16
C ALA A 76 -14.38 5.77 23.43
N ASP A 77 -15.43 5.51 22.63
CA ASP A 77 -16.16 4.24 22.66
C ASP A 77 -15.31 3.08 22.08
N GLY A 78 -14.38 3.41 21.17
CA GLY A 78 -13.46 2.45 20.57
C GLY A 78 -12.29 3.12 19.87
N VAL A 79 -11.38 2.30 19.36
CA VAL A 79 -10.13 2.74 18.72
C VAL A 79 -9.97 2.08 17.35
N LEU A 80 -9.70 2.87 16.32
CA LEU A 80 -9.36 2.39 14.97
C LEU A 80 -7.92 2.77 14.63
N LEU A 81 -7.07 1.78 14.51
CA LEU A 81 -5.68 1.91 14.10
C LEU A 81 -5.54 1.50 12.64
N ILE A 82 -4.96 2.35 11.79
CA ILE A 82 -4.81 2.07 10.36
C ILE A 82 -3.32 2.03 10.01
N ASP A 83 -2.82 0.87 9.55
CA ASP A 83 -1.43 0.66 9.15
C ASP A 83 -0.40 1.11 10.23
N ALA A 84 0.73 1.73 9.85
CA ALA A 84 1.75 2.32 10.71
C ALA A 84 2.17 1.47 11.95
N PRO A 85 2.58 0.20 11.78
CA PRO A 85 2.75 -0.75 12.89
C PRO A 85 3.81 -0.32 13.91
N ALA A 86 4.77 0.51 13.53
CA ALA A 86 5.80 1.01 14.46
C ALA A 86 5.23 1.91 15.57
N PHE A 87 4.17 2.66 15.27
CA PHE A 87 3.47 3.51 16.22
C PHE A 87 2.24 2.80 16.78
N ASN A 88 1.38 2.30 15.94
CA ASN A 88 0.06 1.80 16.29
C ASN A 88 0.09 0.59 17.24
N LEU A 89 1.06 -0.32 17.12
CA LEU A 89 1.18 -1.44 18.08
C LEU A 89 1.62 -0.98 19.48
N ARG A 90 2.47 0.06 19.56
CA ARG A 90 2.86 0.65 20.85
C ARG A 90 1.67 1.39 21.48
N LEU A 91 0.90 2.10 20.65
CA LEU A 91 -0.30 2.77 21.09
C LEU A 91 -1.34 1.77 21.61
N ALA A 92 -1.63 0.71 20.84
CA ALA A 92 -2.56 -0.35 21.24
C ALA A 92 -2.18 -0.98 22.59
N LYS A 93 -0.90 -1.34 22.76
CA LYS A 93 -0.40 -1.89 24.02
C LYS A 93 -0.63 -0.91 25.18
N LYS A 94 -0.30 0.36 24.99
CA LYS A 94 -0.46 1.38 26.03
C LYS A 94 -1.91 1.65 26.39
N ILE A 95 -2.83 1.63 25.40
CA ILE A 95 -4.27 1.74 25.63
C ILE A 95 -4.75 0.55 26.47
N LYS A 96 -4.36 -0.68 26.11
CA LYS A 96 -4.71 -1.89 26.87
C LYS A 96 -4.14 -1.91 28.30
N GLU A 97 -2.99 -1.30 28.53
CA GLU A 97 -2.43 -1.12 29.88
C GLU A 97 -3.28 -0.15 30.72
N LEU A 98 -3.84 0.91 30.12
CA LEU A 98 -4.71 1.88 30.80
C LEU A 98 -6.15 1.33 30.99
N ASN A 99 -6.72 0.75 29.95
CA ASN A 99 -8.04 0.17 29.98
C ASN A 99 -8.10 -1.10 29.11
N PRO A 100 -7.99 -2.30 29.72
CA PRO A 100 -8.05 -3.56 28.97
C PRO A 100 -9.38 -3.80 28.23
N LYS A 101 -10.46 -3.11 28.60
CA LYS A 101 -11.79 -3.27 28.00
C LYS A 101 -11.99 -2.44 26.73
N THR A 102 -11.13 -1.43 26.46
CA THR A 102 -11.21 -0.63 25.24
C THR A 102 -11.12 -1.52 24.00
N LYS A 103 -12.12 -1.45 23.13
CA LYS A 103 -12.14 -2.22 21.89
C LYS A 103 -11.21 -1.57 20.85
N ILE A 104 -10.25 -2.34 20.33
CA ILE A 104 -9.24 -1.88 19.37
C ILE A 104 -9.39 -2.65 18.06
N PHE A 105 -9.74 -1.92 17.01
CA PHE A 105 -9.77 -2.38 15.63
C PHE A 105 -8.45 -2.04 14.97
N TYR A 106 -7.78 -3.02 14.34
CA TYR A 106 -6.58 -2.77 13.57
C TYR A 106 -6.83 -3.11 12.12
N TYR A 107 -6.89 -2.09 11.28
CA TYR A 107 -7.11 -2.17 9.84
C TYR A 107 -5.79 -2.01 9.08
N ILE A 108 -5.58 -2.76 8.03
CA ILE A 108 -4.32 -2.89 7.28
C ILE A 108 -3.22 -3.45 8.19
N LEU A 109 -3.28 -4.75 8.38
CA LEU A 109 -2.45 -5.48 9.34
C LEU A 109 -0.96 -5.44 9.00
N PRO A 110 -0.09 -5.51 10.02
CA PRO A 110 1.34 -5.69 9.80
C PRO A 110 1.62 -6.93 8.96
N LYS A 111 2.47 -6.81 7.95
CA LYS A 111 2.83 -7.88 7.00
C LYS A 111 3.68 -8.97 7.68
N ILE A 112 3.12 -9.65 8.69
CA ILE A 112 3.83 -10.72 9.44
C ILE A 112 4.15 -11.92 8.57
N TRP A 113 3.40 -12.15 7.51
CA TRP A 113 3.65 -13.17 6.49
C TRP A 113 4.98 -12.93 5.74
N ALA A 114 5.40 -11.69 5.58
CA ALA A 114 6.69 -11.34 5.00
C ALA A 114 7.81 -11.39 6.05
N TRP A 115 7.61 -10.72 7.20
CA TRP A 115 8.68 -10.47 8.17
C TRP A 115 8.15 -10.50 9.61
N GLY A 116 8.03 -11.65 10.22
CA GLY A 116 7.83 -11.63 11.64
C GLY A 116 6.58 -12.32 12.18
N GLU A 117 6.32 -13.53 11.78
CA GLU A 117 5.30 -14.42 12.37
C GLU A 117 5.34 -14.44 13.91
N LYS A 118 6.54 -14.30 14.51
CA LYS A 118 6.72 -14.17 15.97
C LYS A 118 5.98 -12.99 16.60
N ARG A 119 5.58 -11.97 15.79
CA ARG A 119 4.82 -10.81 16.28
C ARG A 119 3.31 -11.09 16.42
N LYS A 120 2.81 -12.20 15.87
CA LYS A 120 1.40 -12.57 15.93
C LYS A 120 0.84 -12.45 17.35
N ALA A 121 1.42 -13.16 18.29
CA ALA A 121 0.96 -13.17 19.70
C ALA A 121 0.92 -11.77 20.33
N SER A 122 1.92 -10.92 20.03
CA SER A 122 1.95 -9.56 20.56
C SER A 122 0.92 -8.63 19.93
N ILE A 123 0.57 -8.84 18.68
CA ILE A 123 -0.48 -8.07 17.98
C ILE A 123 -1.85 -8.49 18.52
N GLU A 124 -2.12 -9.78 18.57
CA GLU A 124 -3.39 -10.33 19.07
C GLU A 124 -3.62 -10.02 20.56
N ALA A 125 -2.56 -9.91 21.35
CA ALA A 125 -2.68 -9.53 22.77
C ALA A 125 -3.07 -8.06 23.00
N CYS A 126 -2.87 -7.16 22.03
CA CYS A 126 -3.16 -5.73 22.19
C CYS A 126 -4.22 -5.21 21.22
N THR A 127 -4.83 -6.05 20.39
CA THR A 127 -5.92 -5.66 19.47
C THR A 127 -7.06 -6.70 19.56
N ASP A 128 -8.30 -6.25 19.51
CA ASP A 128 -9.45 -7.14 19.61
C ASP A 128 -9.90 -7.64 18.23
N TYR A 129 -9.82 -6.76 17.22
CA TYR A 129 -10.26 -7.05 15.87
C TYR A 129 -9.14 -6.77 14.87
N GLN A 130 -8.60 -7.82 14.26
CA GLN A 130 -7.60 -7.75 13.21
C GLN A 130 -8.31 -7.78 11.86
N ILE A 131 -8.22 -6.68 11.09
CA ILE A 131 -8.92 -6.53 9.81
C ILE A 131 -7.91 -6.45 8.69
N SER A 132 -7.89 -7.52 7.90
CA SER A 132 -6.98 -7.72 6.78
C SER A 132 -7.52 -7.11 5.49
N ILE A 133 -6.62 -6.66 4.61
CA ILE A 133 -6.92 -6.27 3.23
C ILE A 133 -6.47 -7.31 2.20
N PHE A 134 -5.82 -8.38 2.63
CA PHE A 134 -5.43 -9.49 1.77
C PHE A 134 -6.03 -10.81 2.27
N PRO A 135 -6.67 -11.61 1.39
CA PRO A 135 -7.39 -12.81 1.80
C PRO A 135 -6.49 -13.87 2.46
N PHE A 136 -5.22 -13.96 2.05
CA PHE A 136 -4.26 -14.94 2.57
C PHE A 136 -3.72 -14.57 3.97
N GLU A 137 -3.88 -13.34 4.43
CA GLU A 137 -3.46 -12.93 5.78
C GLU A 137 -4.25 -13.64 6.87
N ARG A 138 -5.45 -14.17 6.53
CA ARG A 138 -6.27 -14.97 7.46
C ARG A 138 -5.52 -16.19 7.99
N ASP A 139 -4.58 -16.76 7.25
CA ASP A 139 -3.80 -17.92 7.67
C ASP A 139 -2.73 -17.58 8.71
N TYR A 140 -2.46 -16.27 8.88
CA TYR A 140 -1.41 -15.77 9.77
C TYR A 140 -1.90 -15.25 11.12
N TYR A 141 -3.21 -15.04 11.27
CA TYR A 141 -3.84 -14.59 12.52
C TYR A 141 -4.85 -15.65 12.99
N THR A 142 -5.25 -15.58 14.27
CA THR A 142 -6.14 -16.59 14.86
C THR A 142 -7.58 -16.42 14.40
N ASN A 143 -8.08 -15.19 14.36
CA ASN A 143 -9.46 -14.88 13.95
C ASN A 143 -9.56 -13.54 13.23
N PRO A 144 -8.86 -13.34 12.11
CA PRO A 144 -8.88 -12.06 11.41
C PRO A 144 -10.14 -11.92 10.57
N MET A 145 -10.66 -10.71 10.50
CA MET A 145 -11.72 -10.36 9.56
C MET A 145 -11.12 -10.01 8.20
N TYR A 146 -11.78 -10.44 7.13
CA TYR A 146 -11.51 -10.00 5.77
C TYR A 146 -12.80 -9.48 5.16
N LEU A 147 -12.84 -8.18 4.87
CA LEU A 147 -14.02 -7.47 4.37
C LEU A 147 -13.87 -7.02 2.91
N GLY A 148 -12.86 -7.54 2.21
CA GLY A 148 -12.48 -7.15 0.86
C GLY A 148 -11.27 -6.22 0.85
N ASN A 149 -10.78 -5.94 -0.36
CA ASN A 149 -9.67 -5.01 -0.56
C ASN A 149 -10.21 -3.68 -1.11
N PRO A 150 -9.95 -2.52 -0.46
CA PRO A 150 -10.52 -1.23 -0.86
C PRO A 150 -10.11 -0.77 -2.25
N LEU A 151 -8.99 -1.26 -2.80
CA LEU A 151 -8.60 -0.95 -4.17
C LEU A 151 -9.55 -1.58 -5.21
N VAL A 152 -10.23 -2.68 -4.89
CA VAL A 152 -11.24 -3.26 -5.79
C VAL A 152 -12.44 -2.32 -5.95
N ASP A 153 -12.82 -1.67 -4.85
CA ASP A 153 -13.92 -0.69 -4.86
C ASP A 153 -13.52 0.60 -5.59
N GLU A 154 -12.27 1.02 -5.43
CA GLU A 154 -11.71 2.20 -6.11
C GLU A 154 -11.59 2.01 -7.62
N TYR A 155 -11.30 0.78 -8.06
CA TYR A 155 -11.17 0.40 -9.47
C TYR A 155 -12.22 -0.66 -9.83
N PRO A 156 -13.51 -0.31 -9.90
CA PRO A 156 -14.61 -1.28 -10.07
C PRO A 156 -14.60 -1.97 -11.42
N GLN A 157 -14.01 -1.33 -12.43
CA GLN A 157 -13.93 -1.86 -13.79
C GLN A 157 -12.49 -1.98 -14.25
N THR A 158 -12.17 -3.11 -14.87
CA THR A 158 -10.90 -3.31 -15.56
C THR A 158 -11.03 -2.80 -16.99
N GLN A 159 -10.17 -1.87 -17.39
CA GLN A 159 -10.09 -1.49 -18.81
C GLN A 159 -9.48 -2.65 -19.59
N THR A 160 -10.06 -2.97 -20.74
CA THR A 160 -9.57 -4.06 -21.60
C THR A 160 -9.16 -3.57 -22.99
N ASN A 161 -9.44 -2.32 -23.33
CA ASN A 161 -9.11 -1.73 -24.62
C ASN A 161 -8.15 -0.55 -24.46
N PHE A 162 -6.87 -0.81 -24.64
CA PHE A 162 -5.78 0.17 -24.53
C PHE A 162 -5.28 0.68 -25.88
N ALA A 163 -5.87 0.21 -27.01
CA ALA A 163 -5.42 0.57 -28.36
C ALA A 163 -5.49 2.08 -28.65
N GLN A 164 -6.28 2.83 -27.89
CA GLN A 164 -6.41 4.29 -28.02
C GLN A 164 -5.44 5.05 -27.10
N ASN A 165 -4.77 4.39 -26.16
CA ASN A 165 -3.84 5.01 -25.22
C ASN A 165 -2.50 5.28 -25.92
N LYS A 166 -1.98 6.48 -25.68
CA LYS A 166 -0.85 7.02 -26.47
C LYS A 166 0.51 6.92 -25.77
N TYR A 167 0.52 6.51 -24.49
CA TYR A 167 1.72 6.61 -23.66
C TYR A 167 2.17 5.25 -23.13
N ILE A 168 3.45 5.20 -22.77
CA ILE A 168 4.02 4.16 -21.90
C ILE A 168 4.43 4.84 -20.58
N ALA A 169 3.94 4.33 -19.44
CA ALA A 169 4.25 4.88 -18.14
C ALA A 169 5.52 4.28 -17.54
N PHE A 170 6.33 5.13 -16.93
CA PHE A 170 7.47 4.74 -16.12
C PHE A 170 7.28 5.17 -14.68
N MET A 171 7.33 4.23 -13.75
CA MET A 171 7.12 4.41 -12.32
C MET A 171 8.35 3.93 -11.54
N PRO A 172 9.41 4.76 -11.41
CA PRO A 172 10.68 4.33 -10.83
C PRO A 172 10.65 4.11 -9.30
N GLY A 173 9.51 4.35 -8.67
CA GLY A 173 9.33 4.20 -7.22
C GLY A 173 9.20 5.53 -6.49
N SER A 174 9.14 5.45 -5.15
CA SER A 174 8.96 6.61 -4.26
C SER A 174 10.16 6.89 -3.35
N ARG A 175 11.19 6.04 -3.38
CA ARG A 175 12.39 6.21 -2.56
C ARG A 175 13.57 6.62 -3.42
N LYS A 176 14.39 7.57 -2.91
CA LYS A 176 15.58 8.07 -3.61
C LYS A 176 16.39 6.96 -4.25
N LYS A 177 16.67 5.87 -3.52
CA LYS A 177 17.45 4.74 -4.01
C LYS A 177 16.80 4.00 -5.17
N GLU A 178 15.49 3.77 -5.11
CA GLU A 178 14.72 3.14 -6.19
C GLU A 178 14.82 3.99 -7.46
N ILE A 179 14.52 5.28 -7.34
CA ILE A 179 14.52 6.24 -8.43
C ILE A 179 15.91 6.34 -9.09
N THR A 180 16.95 6.62 -8.30
CA THR A 180 18.31 6.80 -8.82
C THR A 180 18.88 5.55 -9.46
N THR A 181 18.37 4.36 -9.11
CA THR A 181 18.81 3.10 -9.70
C THR A 181 18.03 2.73 -10.97
N LEU A 182 16.70 2.91 -10.95
CA LEU A 182 15.84 2.48 -12.05
C LEU A 182 15.70 3.52 -13.16
N LEU A 183 15.75 4.80 -12.86
CA LEU A 183 15.56 5.83 -13.86
C LEU A 183 16.59 5.80 -15.01
N PRO A 184 17.89 5.54 -14.75
CA PRO A 184 18.86 5.35 -15.85
C PRO A 184 18.51 4.18 -16.77
N LEU A 185 18.04 3.05 -16.20
CA LEU A 185 17.57 1.89 -16.95
C LEU A 185 16.33 2.23 -17.78
N PHE A 186 15.36 2.93 -17.18
CA PHE A 186 14.14 3.38 -17.86
C PHE A 186 14.44 4.37 -19.01
N LYS A 187 15.43 5.24 -18.85
CA LYS A 187 15.91 6.11 -19.95
C LYS A 187 16.49 5.30 -21.11
N GLN A 188 17.18 4.19 -20.85
CA GLN A 188 17.67 3.29 -21.89
C GLN A 188 16.51 2.57 -22.61
N ILE A 189 15.55 2.03 -21.87
CA ILE A 189 14.32 1.43 -22.41
C ILE A 189 13.58 2.44 -23.30
N LYS A 190 13.34 3.66 -22.78
CA LYS A 190 12.65 4.73 -23.50
C LYS A 190 13.25 4.99 -24.88
N LYS A 191 14.59 5.03 -25.01
CA LYS A 191 15.28 5.25 -26.29
C LYS A 191 14.99 4.18 -27.35
N ARG A 192 14.46 3.03 -26.96
CA ARG A 192 14.08 1.90 -27.84
C ARG A 192 12.59 1.85 -28.14
N LEU A 193 11.80 2.69 -27.49
CA LEU A 193 10.36 2.76 -27.69
C LEU A 193 10.00 3.84 -28.70
N ASN A 194 9.07 3.53 -29.61
CA ASN A 194 8.57 4.47 -30.62
C ASN A 194 7.30 5.22 -30.15
N MET A 195 7.09 5.29 -28.84
CA MET A 195 5.90 5.90 -28.27
C MET A 195 6.25 7.01 -27.26
N PRO A 196 5.38 8.02 -27.12
CA PRO A 196 5.51 8.98 -26.04
C PRO A 196 5.51 8.30 -24.68
N THR A 197 6.25 8.86 -23.73
CA THR A 197 6.45 8.27 -22.41
C THR A 197 6.07 9.23 -21.31
N ILE A 198 5.43 8.72 -20.26
CA ILE A 198 5.11 9.48 -19.04
C ILE A 198 5.99 8.94 -17.90
N VAL A 199 6.66 9.82 -17.16
CA VAL A 199 7.24 9.48 -15.87
C VAL A 199 6.32 9.93 -14.75
N VAL A 200 6.01 9.02 -13.83
CA VAL A 200 5.13 9.32 -12.68
C VAL A 200 5.99 9.66 -11.47
N ILE A 201 5.71 10.81 -10.88
CA ILE A 201 6.39 11.36 -9.70
C ILE A 201 5.39 11.44 -8.54
N PRO A 202 5.75 11.04 -7.30
CA PRO A 202 4.90 11.20 -6.13
C PRO A 202 4.50 12.66 -5.88
N LYS A 203 3.20 12.92 -5.64
CA LYS A 203 2.65 14.28 -5.45
C LYS A 203 3.30 15.09 -4.32
N HIS A 204 3.86 14.42 -3.32
CA HIS A 204 4.46 15.06 -2.15
C HIS A 204 5.93 15.48 -2.34
N PHE A 205 6.52 15.22 -3.51
CA PHE A 205 7.88 15.64 -3.80
C PHE A 205 7.91 17.12 -4.20
N THR A 206 8.86 17.87 -3.62
CA THR A 206 9.10 19.26 -4.02
C THR A 206 9.89 19.32 -5.33
N ASP A 207 9.83 20.45 -6.02
CA ASP A 207 10.55 20.64 -7.28
C ASP A 207 12.06 20.50 -7.10
N GLU A 208 12.61 20.98 -5.96
CA GLU A 208 14.03 20.84 -5.64
C GLU A 208 14.41 19.37 -5.47
N TYR A 209 13.58 18.58 -4.77
CA TYR A 209 13.82 17.15 -4.60
C TYR A 209 13.70 16.39 -5.92
N VAL A 210 12.75 16.75 -6.77
CA VAL A 210 12.60 16.17 -8.11
C VAL A 210 13.85 16.46 -8.94
N GLN A 211 14.31 17.71 -8.97
CA GLN A 211 15.53 18.09 -9.69
C GLN A 211 16.76 17.34 -9.18
N GLU A 212 16.90 17.19 -7.85
CA GLU A 212 18.04 16.46 -7.25
C GLU A 212 18.05 14.98 -7.61
N VAL A 213 16.86 14.32 -7.58
CA VAL A 213 16.78 12.84 -7.62
C VAL A 213 16.52 12.31 -9.03
N TYR A 214 15.71 13.00 -9.83
CA TYR A 214 15.38 12.59 -11.20
C TYR A 214 16.28 13.25 -12.24
N GLY A 215 16.84 14.43 -11.95
CA GLY A 215 17.62 15.23 -12.88
C GLY A 215 16.82 15.66 -14.11
N ASP A 216 17.43 15.62 -15.28
CA ASP A 216 16.74 16.00 -16.54
C ASP A 216 15.66 14.99 -16.94
N LEU A 217 14.44 15.48 -17.04
CA LEU A 217 13.23 14.76 -17.49
C LEU A 217 12.64 15.32 -18.78
N SER A 218 13.37 16.15 -19.51
CA SER A 218 12.89 16.80 -20.76
C SER A 218 12.40 15.82 -21.82
N GLU A 219 12.85 14.58 -21.76
CA GLU A 219 12.44 13.51 -22.66
C GLU A 219 11.10 12.87 -22.31
N PHE A 220 10.53 13.16 -21.15
CA PHE A 220 9.29 12.56 -20.64
C PHE A 220 8.20 13.61 -20.47
N VAL A 221 6.96 13.17 -20.62
CA VAL A 221 5.83 13.89 -20.02
C VAL A 221 5.84 13.59 -18.52
N VAL A 222 5.86 14.62 -17.68
CA VAL A 222 5.81 14.44 -16.22
C VAL A 222 4.35 14.39 -15.75
N SER A 223 4.02 13.43 -14.90
CA SER A 223 2.74 13.36 -14.22
C SER A 223 2.92 13.15 -12.72
N TYR A 224 2.15 13.89 -11.94
CA TYR A 224 2.05 13.71 -10.49
C TYR A 224 0.79 12.92 -10.07
N ASP A 225 0.00 12.47 -11.05
CA ASP A 225 -1.19 11.64 -10.83
C ASP A 225 -1.00 10.25 -11.43
N THR A 226 -0.83 9.27 -10.55
CA THR A 226 -0.63 7.86 -10.92
C THR A 226 -1.82 7.31 -11.72
N LYS A 227 -3.05 7.61 -11.26
CA LYS A 227 -4.27 7.10 -11.90
C LYS A 227 -4.42 7.67 -13.30
N GLU A 228 -4.28 8.99 -13.44
CA GLU A 228 -4.36 9.66 -14.73
C GLU A 228 -3.27 9.17 -15.70
N ALA A 229 -2.02 9.04 -15.22
CA ALA A 229 -0.91 8.56 -16.04
C ALA A 229 -1.15 7.13 -16.56
N LEU A 230 -1.60 6.23 -15.69
CA LEU A 230 -1.94 4.87 -16.07
C LEU A 230 -3.12 4.82 -17.05
N GLN A 231 -4.18 5.60 -16.83
CA GLN A 231 -5.32 5.68 -17.75
C GLN A 231 -4.96 6.14 -19.16
N LYS A 232 -3.94 6.98 -19.31
CA LYS A 232 -3.43 7.44 -20.60
C LYS A 232 -2.43 6.48 -21.24
N SER A 233 -1.99 5.45 -20.51
CA SER A 233 -0.94 4.53 -20.92
C SER A 233 -1.50 3.20 -21.39
N GLN A 234 -0.92 2.65 -22.46
CA GLN A 234 -1.21 1.29 -22.90
C GLN A 234 -0.35 0.23 -22.18
N PHE A 235 0.77 0.66 -21.63
CA PHE A 235 1.72 -0.20 -20.92
C PHE A 235 2.46 0.56 -19.84
N ALA A 236 3.00 -0.14 -18.82
CA ALA A 236 3.81 0.49 -17.79
C ALA A 236 5.05 -0.35 -17.40
N PHE A 237 6.11 0.34 -16.97
CA PHE A 237 7.24 -0.22 -16.27
C PHE A 237 7.21 0.27 -14.82
N ILE A 238 6.99 -0.63 -13.88
CA ILE A 238 6.66 -0.29 -12.49
C ILE A 238 7.71 -0.87 -11.56
N CYS A 239 8.23 -0.07 -10.64
CA CYS A 239 9.19 -0.50 -9.63
C CYS A 239 8.63 -1.60 -8.72
N SER A 240 7.73 -1.26 -7.82
CA SER A 240 7.06 -2.17 -6.89
C SER A 240 6.02 -1.43 -6.06
N GLY A 241 5.45 -2.10 -5.04
CA GLY A 241 4.51 -1.49 -4.12
C GLY A 241 3.05 -1.62 -4.54
N THR A 242 2.18 -0.79 -3.96
CA THR A 242 0.73 -0.79 -4.23
C THR A 242 0.41 -0.48 -5.68
N ALA A 243 1.25 0.29 -6.37
CA ALA A 243 1.10 0.64 -7.78
C ALA A 243 0.98 -0.58 -8.71
N THR A 244 1.59 -1.72 -8.37
CA THR A 244 1.45 -2.97 -9.15
C THR A 244 0.05 -3.55 -9.04
N LEU A 245 -0.57 -3.46 -7.87
CA LEU A 245 -1.94 -3.90 -7.66
C LEU A 245 -2.93 -2.93 -8.31
N GLU A 246 -2.70 -1.63 -8.17
CA GLU A 246 -3.50 -0.59 -8.83
C GLU A 246 -3.50 -0.77 -10.35
N ALA A 247 -2.31 -0.90 -10.97
CA ALA A 247 -2.18 -1.16 -12.42
C ALA A 247 -2.91 -2.44 -12.85
N SER A 248 -2.79 -3.53 -12.07
CA SER A 248 -3.52 -4.77 -12.33
C SER A 248 -5.03 -4.58 -12.27
N LEU A 249 -5.55 -3.89 -11.23
CA LEU A 249 -6.99 -3.65 -11.08
C LEU A 249 -7.54 -2.69 -12.13
N MET A 250 -6.74 -1.75 -12.60
CA MET A 250 -7.07 -0.90 -13.75
C MET A 250 -7.00 -1.66 -15.08
N GLY A 251 -6.32 -2.80 -15.12
CA GLY A 251 -6.11 -3.60 -16.31
C GLY A 251 -4.91 -3.20 -17.16
N ILE A 252 -4.09 -2.25 -16.70
CA ILE A 252 -2.91 -1.79 -17.44
C ILE A 252 -1.86 -2.89 -17.46
N ALA A 253 -1.46 -3.32 -18.65
CA ALA A 253 -0.36 -4.26 -18.83
C ALA A 253 0.97 -3.64 -18.35
N PHE A 254 1.78 -4.40 -17.63
CA PHE A 254 3.05 -3.88 -17.13
C PHE A 254 4.08 -4.97 -16.87
N LEU A 255 5.32 -4.54 -16.78
CA LEU A 255 6.42 -5.31 -16.24
C LEU A 255 6.87 -4.68 -14.91
N LEU A 256 7.07 -5.52 -13.90
CA LEU A 256 7.72 -5.08 -12.68
C LEU A 256 9.24 -5.14 -12.87
N VAL A 257 9.90 -4.02 -12.56
CA VAL A 257 11.36 -3.90 -12.61
C VAL A 257 11.86 -3.40 -11.27
N TYR A 258 12.59 -4.23 -10.54
CA TYR A 258 13.05 -3.90 -9.20
C TYR A 258 14.55 -4.13 -9.02
N GLN A 259 15.20 -3.18 -8.38
CA GLN A 259 16.62 -3.27 -8.04
C GLN A 259 16.80 -3.34 -6.52
N MET A 260 17.24 -4.50 -6.05
CA MET A 260 17.55 -4.71 -4.63
C MET A 260 18.90 -4.08 -4.29
N SER A 261 19.08 -3.62 -3.07
CA SER A 261 20.42 -3.25 -2.62
C SER A 261 21.28 -4.49 -2.39
N LYS A 262 22.60 -4.31 -2.51
CA LYS A 262 23.57 -5.38 -2.19
C LYS A 262 23.38 -5.91 -0.76
N LEU A 263 23.07 -5.00 0.20
CA LEU A 263 22.79 -5.37 1.58
C LEU A 263 21.48 -6.15 1.70
N ASP A 264 20.41 -5.71 1.04
CA ASP A 264 19.13 -6.44 1.03
C ASP A 264 19.30 -7.82 0.41
N THR A 265 20.06 -7.93 -0.69
CA THR A 265 20.35 -9.20 -1.34
C THR A 265 21.09 -10.16 -0.42
N ILE A 266 22.09 -9.68 0.34
CA ILE A 266 22.84 -10.50 1.31
C ILE A 266 21.94 -10.91 2.47
N ILE A 267 21.18 -9.99 3.06
CA ILE A 267 20.28 -10.25 4.17
C ILE A 267 19.22 -11.29 3.76
N ILE A 268 18.63 -11.11 2.59
CA ILE A 268 17.59 -11.99 2.05
C ILE A 268 18.18 -13.38 1.74
N SER A 269 19.34 -13.44 1.11
CA SER A 269 19.97 -14.72 0.73
C SER A 269 20.49 -15.54 1.91
N THR A 270 20.92 -14.89 3.00
CA THR A 270 21.51 -15.56 4.17
C THR A 270 20.48 -15.81 5.29
N ILE A 271 19.72 -14.79 5.68
CA ILE A 271 18.83 -14.86 6.85
C ILE A 271 17.45 -15.38 6.48
N TYR A 272 16.96 -15.07 5.29
CA TYR A 272 15.58 -15.35 4.86
C TYR A 272 15.44 -16.37 3.74
N LYS A 273 16.51 -17.12 3.42
CA LYS A 273 16.53 -18.11 2.32
C LYS A 273 15.32 -19.06 2.33
N LYS A 274 14.92 -19.59 3.50
CA LYS A 274 13.73 -20.45 3.64
C LYS A 274 12.39 -19.68 3.48
N LYS A 275 12.35 -18.38 3.83
CA LYS A 275 11.14 -17.57 3.71
C LYS A 275 10.97 -17.02 2.29
N MET A 276 12.06 -16.72 1.59
CA MET A 276 12.01 -16.31 0.18
C MET A 276 11.51 -17.43 -0.75
N GLN A 277 11.61 -18.69 -0.36
CA GLN A 277 10.98 -19.79 -1.10
C GLN A 277 9.43 -19.69 -1.04
N LYS A 278 8.86 -19.11 0.03
CA LYS A 278 7.42 -18.81 0.13
C LYS A 278 7.04 -17.50 -0.58
N LEU A 279 7.94 -16.52 -0.60
CA LEU A 279 7.75 -15.19 -1.25
C LEU A 279 8.52 -15.15 -2.58
N ARG A 280 8.02 -15.90 -3.56
CA ARG A 280 8.63 -15.99 -4.89
C ARG A 280 8.60 -14.66 -5.66
N TYR A 281 7.71 -13.75 -5.29
CA TYR A 281 7.39 -12.51 -6.01
C TYR A 281 7.53 -11.26 -5.12
N ILE A 282 7.67 -10.11 -5.76
CA ILE A 282 7.74 -8.78 -5.11
C ILE A 282 6.46 -7.97 -5.36
N GLY A 283 5.85 -8.10 -6.53
CA GLY A 283 4.61 -7.44 -6.89
C GLY A 283 3.41 -7.99 -6.12
N LEU A 284 2.57 -7.11 -5.56
CA LEU A 284 1.44 -7.51 -4.73
C LEU A 284 0.47 -8.42 -5.47
N ALA A 285 0.18 -8.16 -6.75
CA ALA A 285 -0.70 -9.00 -7.55
C ALA A 285 -0.19 -10.44 -7.64
N ASN A 286 1.12 -10.61 -7.91
CA ASN A 286 1.75 -11.93 -7.97
C ASN A 286 1.84 -12.61 -6.59
N ILE A 287 2.06 -11.84 -5.52
CA ILE A 287 2.04 -12.36 -4.14
C ILE A 287 0.66 -12.92 -3.82
N ILE A 288 -0.41 -12.19 -4.13
CA ILE A 288 -1.79 -12.63 -3.90
C ILE A 288 -2.09 -13.91 -4.70
N ALA A 289 -1.74 -13.93 -5.99
CA ALA A 289 -1.90 -15.10 -6.84
C ALA A 289 -1.12 -16.31 -6.31
N ASN A 290 0.14 -16.12 -5.91
CA ASN A 290 1.00 -17.18 -5.37
C ASN A 290 0.42 -17.81 -4.08
N PHE A 291 -0.11 -17.02 -3.17
CA PHE A 291 -0.77 -17.55 -1.96
C PHE A 291 -2.08 -18.27 -2.27
N ALA A 292 -2.71 -17.97 -3.38
CA ALA A 292 -3.91 -18.67 -3.89
C ALA A 292 -3.56 -19.88 -4.77
N HIS A 293 -2.26 -20.22 -4.93
CA HIS A 293 -1.76 -21.25 -5.84
C HIS A 293 -2.12 -21.00 -7.32
N GLU A 294 -2.29 -19.75 -7.70
CA GLU A 294 -2.55 -19.29 -9.06
C GLU A 294 -1.25 -18.89 -9.79
N PRO A 295 -1.24 -18.93 -11.12
CA PRO A 295 -0.11 -18.43 -11.91
C PRO A 295 0.16 -16.95 -11.68
N ALA A 296 1.41 -16.52 -11.92
CA ALA A 296 1.78 -15.10 -11.86
C ALA A 296 0.91 -14.26 -12.81
N ILE A 297 0.57 -13.06 -12.34
CA ILE A 297 -0.25 -12.09 -13.09
C ILE A 297 0.60 -11.35 -14.13
N HIS A 298 1.83 -10.99 -13.75
CA HIS A 298 2.74 -10.21 -14.58
C HIS A 298 4.20 -10.69 -14.42
N PRO A 299 5.06 -10.46 -15.43
CA PRO A 299 6.48 -10.74 -15.31
C PRO A 299 7.18 -9.81 -14.31
N GLU A 300 8.22 -10.32 -13.63
CA GLU A 300 9.05 -9.57 -12.68
C GLU A 300 10.53 -9.70 -13.03
N PHE A 301 11.21 -8.56 -13.16
CA PHE A 301 12.63 -8.43 -13.38
C PHE A 301 13.31 -7.92 -12.12
N ILE A 302 13.97 -8.80 -11.40
CA ILE A 302 14.66 -8.49 -10.15
C ILE A 302 16.15 -8.44 -10.40
N ASN A 303 16.77 -7.30 -10.09
CA ASN A 303 18.20 -7.05 -10.35
C ASN A 303 18.61 -7.29 -11.83
N PRO A 304 17.88 -6.74 -12.81
CA PRO A 304 18.27 -6.88 -14.20
C PRO A 304 19.65 -6.23 -14.41
N LYS A 305 20.52 -6.89 -15.19
CA LYS A 305 21.85 -6.37 -15.52
C LYS A 305 21.78 -5.31 -16.60
N ASP A 306 20.83 -5.48 -17.53
CA ASP A 306 20.62 -4.64 -18.70
C ASP A 306 19.12 -4.56 -19.05
N TYR A 307 18.78 -3.80 -20.08
CA TYR A 307 17.40 -3.54 -20.48
C TYR A 307 16.85 -4.51 -21.55
N GLU A 308 17.73 -5.27 -22.23
CA GLU A 308 17.35 -6.12 -23.36
C GLU A 308 16.29 -7.17 -22.97
N PRO A 309 16.44 -7.96 -21.89
CA PRO A 309 15.42 -8.93 -21.49
C PRO A 309 14.07 -8.29 -21.12
N ILE A 310 14.11 -7.05 -20.62
CA ILE A 310 12.90 -6.31 -20.27
C ILE A 310 12.17 -5.88 -21.55
N LEU A 311 12.90 -5.39 -22.54
CA LEU A 311 12.35 -5.03 -23.85
C LEU A 311 11.82 -6.25 -24.60
N GLU A 312 12.51 -7.37 -24.57
CA GLU A 312 12.04 -8.63 -25.17
C GLU A 312 10.71 -9.05 -24.53
N ALA A 313 10.59 -9.00 -23.22
CA ALA A 313 9.33 -9.31 -22.52
C ALA A 313 8.22 -8.28 -22.82
N TYR A 314 8.55 -7.02 -23.05
CA TYR A 314 7.59 -6.00 -23.47
C TYR A 314 7.02 -6.31 -24.87
N TYR A 315 7.89 -6.61 -25.85
CA TYR A 315 7.45 -6.91 -27.22
C TYR A 315 6.68 -8.24 -27.34
N ASN A 316 7.01 -9.21 -26.48
CA ASN A 316 6.37 -10.53 -26.45
C ASN A 316 5.30 -10.65 -25.34
N PHE A 317 4.76 -9.52 -24.83
CA PHE A 317 3.79 -9.55 -23.74
C PHE A 317 2.48 -10.22 -24.14
N ASP A 318 2.05 -11.25 -23.40
CA ASP A 318 0.79 -11.97 -23.63
C ASP A 318 -0.39 -11.24 -22.99
N TYR A 319 -0.99 -10.33 -23.72
CA TYR A 319 -2.18 -9.58 -23.30
C TYR A 319 -3.39 -10.47 -23.02
N THR A 320 -3.52 -11.59 -23.72
CA THR A 320 -4.65 -12.50 -23.55
C THR A 320 -4.56 -13.23 -22.22
N ALA A 321 -3.41 -13.83 -21.92
CA ALA A 321 -3.17 -14.48 -20.63
C ALA A 321 -3.25 -13.48 -19.47
N TYR A 322 -2.71 -12.26 -19.65
CA TYR A 322 -2.79 -11.19 -18.65
C TYR A 322 -4.24 -10.83 -18.35
N THR A 323 -5.05 -10.52 -19.36
CA THR A 323 -6.47 -10.16 -19.18
C THR A 323 -7.26 -11.26 -18.48
N ALA A 324 -7.04 -12.52 -18.83
CA ALA A 324 -7.67 -13.66 -18.16
C ALA A 324 -7.28 -13.76 -16.68
N SER A 325 -6.05 -13.40 -16.32
CA SER A 325 -5.56 -13.41 -14.92
C SER A 325 -6.17 -12.31 -14.07
N LEU A 326 -6.57 -11.18 -14.64
CA LEU A 326 -7.15 -10.04 -13.90
C LEU A 326 -8.52 -10.38 -13.30
N GLY A 327 -9.35 -11.16 -14.02
CA GLY A 327 -10.62 -11.66 -13.48
C GLY A 327 -10.41 -12.48 -12.21
N ARG A 328 -9.48 -13.43 -12.24
CA ARG A 328 -9.11 -14.24 -11.06
C ARG A 328 -8.59 -13.38 -9.91
N LEU A 329 -7.74 -12.40 -10.19
CA LEU A 329 -7.22 -11.50 -9.16
C LEU A 329 -8.36 -10.75 -8.45
N ARG A 330 -9.35 -10.24 -9.20
CA ARG A 330 -10.53 -9.57 -8.61
C ARG A 330 -11.35 -10.52 -7.75
N GLU A 331 -11.59 -11.73 -8.20
CA GLU A 331 -12.31 -12.75 -7.45
C GLU A 331 -11.60 -13.11 -6.13
N LEU A 332 -10.26 -13.16 -6.14
CA LEU A 332 -9.46 -13.38 -4.93
C LEU A 332 -9.58 -12.23 -3.92
N LEU A 333 -9.67 -11.00 -4.42
CA LEU A 333 -9.74 -9.79 -3.59
C LEU A 333 -11.16 -9.39 -3.19
N ALA A 334 -12.18 -9.99 -3.79
CA ALA A 334 -13.58 -9.72 -3.45
C ALA A 334 -13.94 -10.26 -2.06
N ASN A 335 -14.88 -9.60 -1.41
CA ASN A 335 -15.47 -10.10 -0.16
C ASN A 335 -16.46 -11.23 -0.47
N LYS A 336 -16.03 -12.49 -0.32
CA LYS A 336 -16.88 -13.67 -0.55
C LYS A 336 -17.89 -13.94 0.58
N ASN A 337 -17.81 -13.23 1.69
CA ASN A 337 -18.64 -13.48 2.88
C ASN A 337 -19.92 -12.64 2.95
N SER A 338 -20.11 -11.68 2.03
CA SER A 338 -21.34 -10.91 1.95
C SER A 338 -22.22 -11.43 0.81
N SER A 339 -23.45 -11.77 1.13
CA SER A 339 -24.50 -12.02 0.14
C SER A 339 -24.88 -10.75 -0.66
N GLN A 340 -24.28 -9.62 -0.34
CA GLN A 340 -24.40 -8.34 -1.03
C GLN A 340 -23.00 -7.86 -1.42
N THR A 341 -22.86 -7.33 -2.62
CA THR A 341 -21.67 -6.65 -3.15
C THR A 341 -21.48 -5.29 -2.46
N GLN A 342 -21.32 -5.29 -1.14
CA GLN A 342 -21.09 -4.08 -0.37
C GLN A 342 -19.61 -3.67 -0.46
N PRO A 343 -19.28 -2.39 -0.70
CA PRO A 343 -17.92 -1.89 -0.65
C PRO A 343 -17.19 -2.26 0.65
N SER A 344 -15.91 -2.57 0.58
CA SER A 344 -15.13 -3.07 1.72
C SER A 344 -15.08 -2.10 2.89
N LEU A 345 -14.99 -0.79 2.63
CA LEU A 345 -14.98 0.25 3.67
C LEU A 345 -16.36 0.48 4.27
N GLN A 346 -17.44 0.31 3.51
CA GLN A 346 -18.80 0.31 4.05
C GLN A 346 -19.02 -0.89 4.98
N ALA A 347 -18.56 -2.08 4.58
CA ALA A 347 -18.58 -3.27 5.42
C ALA A 347 -17.79 -3.06 6.72
N LEU A 348 -16.64 -2.39 6.65
CA LEU A 348 -15.82 -2.05 7.81
C LEU A 348 -16.56 -1.09 8.75
N ALA A 349 -17.19 -0.02 8.22
CA ALA A 349 -18.01 0.91 9.01
C ALA A 349 -19.12 0.18 9.76
N THR A 350 -19.87 -0.66 9.05
CA THR A 350 -20.97 -1.47 9.62
C THR A 350 -20.46 -2.38 10.75
N GLN A 351 -19.32 -3.05 10.56
CA GLN A 351 -18.73 -3.93 11.58
C GLN A 351 -18.26 -3.16 12.82
N ILE A 352 -17.61 -2.01 12.65
CA ILE A 352 -17.17 -1.17 13.78
C ILE A 352 -18.39 -0.71 14.58
N GLN A 353 -19.43 -0.17 13.93
CA GLN A 353 -20.64 0.31 14.60
C GLN A 353 -21.42 -0.81 15.30
N ALA A 354 -21.45 -2.02 14.74
CA ALA A 354 -22.13 -3.16 15.34
C ALA A 354 -21.38 -3.75 16.55
N LEU A 355 -20.07 -3.55 16.61
CA LEU A 355 -19.22 -4.11 17.65
C LEU A 355 -18.93 -3.13 18.79
N LEU A 356 -19.16 -1.82 18.63
CA LEU A 356 -19.07 -0.80 19.67
C LEU A 356 -20.38 -0.64 20.40
#